data_f0e953c04025482b39f9feefbd92b2a0
#
_entry.id   f0e953c04025482b39f9feefbd92b2a0
#
_cell.length_a   1.000
_cell.length_b   1.000
_cell.length_c   1.000
_cell.angle_alpha   90.00
_cell.angle_beta   90.00
_cell.angle_gamma   90.00
#
_symmetry.space_group_name_H-M   'P 1'
#
loop_
_entity.id
_entity.type
_entity.pdbx_description
1 polymer ?
#
loop_
_entity_poly.entity_id
_entity_poly.type
_entity_poly.pdbx_seq_one_letter_code
_entity_poly.pdbx_strand_id
1 'polypeptide(L)' 'MNKNGTINEHTGDSRAIEEQSGGNHYLKLNIQPIEYITANKLNFIDGNIVKYATIKKDGETDKERYDKIIHYAKLGKELK' A
#
# COMPACT_ATOMS: atom_id res chain seq x y z
N MET A 1 11.61 7.17 16.91
CA MET A 1 11.72 7.66 17.25
C MET A 1 11.66 7.99 17.59
N ASN A 2 11.51 7.70 17.01
CA ASN A 2 11.53 8.18 17.18
C ASN A 2 11.48 8.37 17.14
N LYS A 3 11.08 7.91 16.89
CA LYS A 3 11.02 8.26 16.76
C LYS A 3 11.00 8.29 16.88
N ASN A 4 10.95 8.03 16.55
CA ASN A 4 10.97 8.30 16.51
C ASN A 4 11.00 8.02 16.54
N GLY A 5 11.03 7.47 16.11
CA GLY A 5 10.91 7.50 16.06
C GLY A 5 10.83 6.89 15.90
N THR A 6 10.67 6.57 15.75
CA THR A 6 10.54 6.43 15.57
C THR A 6 10.59 5.89 15.44
N ILE A 7 10.60 5.50 15.16
CA ILE A 7 10.54 5.46 14.96
C ILE A 7 10.89 5.27 14.85
N ASN A 8 11.12 5.08 14.66
CA ASN A 8 11.38 5.44 14.62
C ASN A 8 11.69 5.22 14.55
N GLU A 9 11.72 5.03 14.32
CA GLU A 9 11.93 5.21 14.27
C GLU A 9 12.11 4.65 14.12
N HIS A 10 12.33 4.18 13.73
CA HIS A 10 12.37 4.04 13.56
C HIS A 10 12.68 3.95 13.18
N THR A 11 12.89 3.80 12.79
CA THR A 11 13.03 4.07 12.52
C THR A 11 13.13 4.55 11.79
N GLY A 12 13.31 4.71 11.74
CA GLY A 12 12.96 5.78 10.95
C GLY A 12 12.37 5.49 9.71
N ASP A 13 11.98 4.44 9.47
CA ASP A 13 11.43 4.09 8.41
C ASP A 13 10.04 4.43 8.14
N SER A 14 9.16 4.84 9.03
CA SER A 14 7.87 5.40 8.82
C SER A 14 7.90 6.63 7.97
N ARG A 15 8.94 7.38 8.06
CA ARG A 15 9.03 8.60 7.30
C ARG A 15 9.14 8.36 5.81
N ALA A 16 9.84 7.33 5.42
CA ALA A 16 9.92 6.97 4.02
C ALA A 16 8.54 6.57 3.47
N ILE A 17 7.73 5.92 4.27
CA ILE A 17 6.39 5.57 3.87
C ILE A 17 5.55 6.84 3.67
N GLU A 18 5.69 7.80 4.56
CA GLU A 18 4.93 9.04 4.47
C GLU A 18 5.30 9.85 3.25
N GLU A 19 6.52 9.71 2.77
CA GLU A 19 6.98 10.47 1.63
C GLU A 19 6.60 9.86 0.30
N GLN A 20 5.99 8.70 0.30
CA GLN A 20 5.59 8.06 -0.95
C GLN A 20 4.52 8.87 -1.63
N SER A 21 4.41 8.67 -2.93
CA SER A 21 3.49 9.40 -3.74
C SER A 21 2.10 9.28 -3.19
N GLY A 22 1.34 10.31 -3.28
CA GLY A 22 0.03 10.34 -2.76
C GLY A 22 -0.04 10.91 -1.36
N GLY A 23 1.07 11.01 -0.69
CA GLY A 23 1.19 11.72 0.56
C GLY A 23 0.09 11.45 1.56
N ASN A 24 -0.88 12.34 1.61
CA ASN A 24 -1.87 12.32 2.66
C ASN A 24 -2.75 11.08 2.70
N HIS A 25 -2.88 10.37 1.59
CA HIS A 25 -3.70 9.17 1.59
C HIS A 25 -3.13 8.12 2.54
N TYR A 26 -1.82 8.03 2.57
CA TYR A 26 -1.16 7.04 3.43
C TYR A 26 -1.21 7.44 4.89
N LEU A 27 -1.13 8.74 5.15
CA LEU A 27 -1.06 9.22 6.52
C LEU A 27 -2.32 8.96 7.33
N LYS A 28 -3.45 8.72 6.65
CA LYS A 28 -4.72 8.52 7.32
C LYS A 28 -5.01 7.07 7.66
N LEU A 29 -4.13 6.17 7.29
CA LEU A 29 -4.36 4.75 7.52
C LEU A 29 -3.77 4.32 8.84
N ASN A 30 -4.47 3.43 9.53
CA ASN A 30 -3.96 2.86 10.78
C ASN A 30 -2.74 1.98 10.51
N ILE A 31 -2.80 1.21 9.44
CA ILE A 31 -1.69 0.35 9.03
C ILE A 31 -1.45 0.63 7.57
N GLN A 32 -0.20 0.94 7.23
CA GLN A 32 0.14 1.22 5.85
C GLN A 32 0.13 -0.07 5.04
N PRO A 33 -0.39 -0.05 3.80
CA PRO A 33 -0.39 -1.26 2.98
C PRO A 33 0.99 -1.90 2.86
N ILE A 34 2.04 -1.10 2.69
CA ILE A 34 3.37 -1.66 2.55
C ILE A 34 3.80 -2.39 3.82
N GLU A 35 3.38 -1.93 4.98
CA GLU A 35 3.70 -2.60 6.23
C GLU A 35 3.02 -3.97 6.29
N TYR A 36 1.75 -4.00 5.93
CA TYR A 36 0.99 -5.24 5.91
C TYR A 36 1.55 -6.22 4.89
N ILE A 37 1.78 -5.74 3.69
CA ILE A 37 2.26 -6.57 2.59
C ILE A 37 3.61 -7.20 2.94
N THR A 38 4.52 -6.37 3.47
CA THR A 38 5.85 -6.83 3.81
C THR A 38 5.83 -7.80 4.98
N ALA A 39 5.08 -7.46 6.03
CA ALA A 39 5.03 -8.31 7.21
C ALA A 39 4.46 -9.68 6.91
N ASN A 40 3.49 -9.74 6.00
CA ASN A 40 2.85 -11.00 5.64
C ASN A 40 3.49 -11.66 4.43
N LYS A 41 4.54 -11.06 3.88
CA LYS A 41 5.30 -11.61 2.76
C LYS A 41 4.42 -11.92 1.55
N LEU A 42 3.51 -10.99 1.25
CA LEU A 42 2.66 -11.14 0.08
C LEU A 42 3.49 -10.95 -1.19
N ASN A 43 3.13 -11.69 -2.24
CA ASN A 43 3.80 -11.53 -3.51
C ASN A 43 3.35 -10.23 -4.18
N PHE A 44 3.96 -9.93 -5.31
CA PHE A 44 3.72 -8.66 -6.01
C PHE A 44 2.25 -8.49 -6.36
N ILE A 45 1.62 -9.54 -6.88
CA ILE A 45 0.23 -9.47 -7.33
C ILE A 45 -0.71 -9.29 -6.16
N ASP A 46 -0.59 -10.13 -5.15
CA ASP A 46 -1.45 -10.03 -3.96
C ASP A 46 -1.22 -8.70 -3.26
N GLY A 47 0.03 -8.25 -3.21
CA GLY A 47 0.34 -6.96 -2.61
C GLY A 47 -0.33 -5.81 -3.33
N ASN A 48 -0.35 -5.84 -4.66
CA ASN A 48 -1.01 -4.79 -5.41
C ASN A 48 -2.51 -4.81 -5.23
N ILE A 49 -3.11 -6.00 -5.11
CA ILE A 49 -4.54 -6.09 -4.83
C ILE A 49 -4.86 -5.44 -3.49
N VAL A 50 -4.08 -5.76 -2.46
CA VAL A 50 -4.28 -5.15 -1.14
C VAL A 50 -4.09 -3.64 -1.20
N LYS A 51 -3.06 -3.19 -1.91
CA LYS A 51 -2.77 -1.77 -2.04
C LYS A 51 -3.94 -1.02 -2.68
N TYR A 52 -4.42 -1.51 -3.82
CA TYR A 52 -5.51 -0.83 -4.51
C TYR A 52 -6.84 -0.96 -3.78
N ALA A 53 -7.02 -2.00 -2.99
CA ALA A 53 -8.22 -2.13 -2.17
C ALA A 53 -8.21 -1.11 -1.03
N THR A 54 -7.04 -0.63 -0.64
CA THR A 54 -6.88 0.25 0.51
C THR A 54 -6.78 1.72 0.13
N ILE A 55 -6.09 2.02 -0.96
CA ILE A 55 -5.75 3.40 -1.32
C ILE A 55 -6.35 3.78 -2.66
N LYS A 56 -6.96 4.96 -2.68
CA LYS A 56 -7.49 5.54 -3.91
C LYS A 56 -6.72 6.83 -4.20
N LYS A 57 -6.23 6.96 -5.43
CA LYS A 57 -5.52 8.16 -5.85
C LYS A 57 -6.49 9.31 -6.05
N ASP A 58 -5.98 10.53 -5.90
CA ASP A 58 -6.78 11.71 -6.22
C ASP A 58 -7.22 11.65 -7.67
N GLY A 59 -8.49 11.89 -7.90
CA GLY A 59 -9.03 11.90 -9.24
C GLY A 59 -9.38 10.53 -9.79
N GLU A 60 -9.01 9.48 -9.10
CA GLU A 60 -9.35 8.12 -9.52
C GLU A 60 -10.73 7.75 -9.00
N THR A 61 -11.56 7.18 -9.88
CA THR A 61 -12.86 6.70 -9.44
C THR A 61 -12.73 5.31 -8.83
N ASP A 62 -13.73 4.92 -8.03
CA ASP A 62 -13.73 3.57 -7.48
C ASP A 62 -13.79 2.54 -8.59
N LYS A 63 -14.52 2.83 -9.65
CA LYS A 63 -14.63 1.91 -10.77
C LYS A 63 -13.25 1.66 -11.39
N GLU A 64 -12.49 2.73 -11.59
CA GLU A 64 -11.13 2.59 -12.14
C GLU A 64 -10.24 1.80 -11.20
N ARG A 65 -10.38 2.03 -9.91
CA ARG A 65 -9.61 1.31 -8.90
C ARG A 65 -9.93 -0.17 -8.91
N TYR A 66 -11.21 -0.51 -8.98
CA TYR A 66 -11.62 -1.91 -9.06
C TYR A 66 -11.17 -2.57 -10.36
N ASP A 67 -11.12 -1.82 -11.45
CA ASP A 67 -10.60 -2.36 -12.70
C ASP A 67 -9.14 -2.80 -12.55
N LYS A 68 -8.35 -2.04 -11.80
CA LYS A 68 -6.97 -2.42 -11.52
C LYS A 68 -6.91 -3.70 -10.70
N ILE A 69 -7.76 -3.81 -9.69
CA ILE A 69 -7.80 -5.01 -8.86
C ILE A 69 -8.16 -6.23 -9.69
N ILE A 70 -9.14 -6.09 -10.56
CA ILE A 70 -9.55 -7.17 -11.44
C ILE A 70 -8.38 -7.58 -12.34
N HIS A 71 -7.67 -6.60 -12.88
CA HIS A 71 -6.52 -6.88 -13.74
C HIS A 71 -5.47 -7.73 -13.00
N TYR A 72 -5.13 -7.34 -11.78
CA TYR A 72 -4.14 -8.09 -11.01
C TYR A 72 -4.66 -9.47 -10.63
N ALA A 73 -5.96 -9.57 -10.33
CA ALA A 73 -6.53 -10.87 -10.02
C ALA A 73 -6.43 -11.81 -11.22
N LYS A 74 -6.70 -11.30 -12.43
CA LYS A 74 -6.56 -12.10 -13.64
C LYS A 74 -5.12 -12.54 -13.87
N LEU A 75 -4.17 -11.61 -13.66
CA LEU A 75 -2.76 -11.96 -13.77
C LEU A 75 -2.40 -13.08 -12.80
N GLY A 76 -2.89 -12.98 -11.58
CA GLY A 76 -2.61 -14.00 -10.59
C GLY A 76 -3.09 -15.38 -11.02
N LYS A 77 -4.26 -15.42 -11.63
CA LYS A 77 -4.78 -16.69 -12.13
C LYS A 77 -3.93 -17.25 -13.27
N GLU A 78 -3.42 -16.36 -14.13
CA GLU A 78 -2.66 -16.79 -15.30
C GLU A 78 -1.25 -17.25 -14.94
N LEU A 79 -0.67 -16.67 -13.90
CA LEU A 79 0.71 -16.96 -13.55
C LEU A 79 0.86 -18.10 -12.56
N LYS A 80 -0.21 -18.67 -12.14
CA LYS A 80 -0.17 -19.77 -11.19
C LYS A 80 0.30 -21.08 -11.80
#